data_1f1e02439288958b574d947ce90573b5
#
_entry.id   1f1e02439288958b574d947ce90573b5
#
_cell.length_a   1.000
_cell.length_b   1.000
_cell.length_c   1.000
_cell.angle_alpha   90.00
_cell.angle_beta   90.00
_cell.angle_gamma   90.00
#
_symmetry.space_group_name_H-M   'P 1'
#
loop_
_entity.id
_entity.type
_entity.pdbx_description
1 polymer ?
#
loop_
_entity_poly.entity_id
_entity_poly.type
_entity_poly.pdbx_seq_one_letter_code
_entity_poly.pdbx_strand_id
1 'polypeptide(L)'
;AEENAFLLNYYKMDLTGWGSPFLLVPEATNVDNDTLQQLECAENDDFYLSNSSPLGILFNSFKGSSGEKLRDERIKKGRPGSPCTKKYLVSNTEFTKEPICTASRKYQHLKIQQLKTLDLTAAASQAPVAAVKDPVCLCEGLVASAYLKNEISKPKENKAVSICPGPNLAYFSRSYSLDEMINHIYGTIDLLKGVARPHIFINELNLYIDYFQRELAVYVRTLNDKKHKYLVKFKAELQSGIAYYQQLFPQLAGQKQKLADILEQLCLAEEKLNAIFP
;
A
#
# COMPACT_ATOMS: atom_id res chain seq x y z
N ALA A 1 -6.08 -18.66 9.23
CA ALA A 1 -5.90 -19.41 10.50
C ALA A 1 -4.41 -19.71 10.79
N GLU A 2 -3.68 -20.34 9.86
CA GLU A 2 -2.27 -20.75 10.06
C GLU A 2 -1.36 -19.56 10.41
N GLU A 3 -1.47 -18.46 9.69
CA GLU A 3 -0.70 -17.24 9.96
C GLU A 3 -1.04 -16.62 11.33
N ASN A 4 -2.33 -16.65 11.70
CA ASN A 4 -2.76 -16.20 13.03
C ASN A 4 -2.15 -17.08 14.13
N ALA A 5 -2.24 -18.39 13.99
CA ALA A 5 -1.65 -19.35 14.91
C ALA A 5 -0.13 -19.21 15.00
N PHE A 6 0.54 -18.95 13.87
CA PHE A 6 1.97 -18.71 13.83
C PHE A 6 2.37 -17.46 14.64
N LEU A 7 1.68 -16.34 14.46
CA LEU A 7 1.95 -15.12 15.21
C LEU A 7 1.76 -15.30 16.72
N LEU A 8 0.68 -15.92 17.12
CA LEU A 8 0.36 -16.17 18.54
C LEU A 8 1.31 -17.19 19.17
N ASN A 9 1.58 -18.30 18.49
CA ASN A 9 2.31 -19.42 19.10
C ASN A 9 3.84 -19.30 18.98
N TYR A 10 4.35 -18.84 17.85
CA TYR A 10 5.78 -18.70 17.64
C TYR A 10 6.31 -17.39 18.23
N TYR A 11 5.75 -16.27 17.84
CA TYR A 11 6.18 -14.96 18.35
C TYR A 11 5.65 -14.63 19.75
N LYS A 12 4.79 -15.48 20.31
CA LYS A 12 4.18 -15.28 21.64
C LYS A 12 3.47 -13.92 21.76
N MET A 13 2.83 -13.49 20.68
CA MET A 13 2.03 -12.27 20.71
C MET A 13 0.77 -12.47 21.55
N ASP A 14 0.40 -11.46 22.34
CA ASP A 14 -0.81 -11.50 23.16
C ASP A 14 -2.08 -11.48 22.31
N LEU A 15 -2.03 -10.76 21.16
CA LEU A 15 -3.16 -10.64 20.21
C LEU A 15 -2.66 -10.25 18.82
N THR A 16 -3.54 -10.45 17.83
CA THR A 16 -3.32 -10.06 16.43
C THR A 16 -4.44 -9.15 15.95
N GLY A 17 -4.13 -8.29 14.96
CA GLY A 17 -5.11 -7.42 14.32
C GLY A 17 -5.22 -7.71 12.82
N TRP A 18 -6.41 -8.08 12.36
CA TRP A 18 -6.70 -8.44 10.97
C TRP A 18 -7.62 -7.39 10.33
N GLY A 19 -7.10 -6.17 10.05
CA GLY A 19 -7.89 -5.07 9.54
C GLY A 19 -8.38 -5.26 8.11
N SER A 20 -7.50 -5.68 7.19
CA SER A 20 -7.81 -5.73 5.76
C SER A 20 -8.98 -6.66 5.39
N PRO A 21 -9.05 -7.92 5.87
CA PRO A 21 -10.17 -8.80 5.55
C PRO A 21 -11.52 -8.25 6.01
N PHE A 22 -11.54 -7.51 7.12
CA PHE A 22 -12.77 -6.91 7.65
C PHE A 22 -13.32 -5.78 6.77
N LEU A 23 -12.57 -5.25 5.81
CA LEU A 23 -13.12 -4.34 4.81
C LEU A 23 -14.21 -5.00 3.95
N LEU A 24 -14.21 -6.33 3.87
CA LEU A 24 -15.23 -7.15 3.20
C LEU A 24 -16.30 -7.68 4.17
N VAL A 25 -16.38 -7.13 5.38
CA VAL A 25 -17.40 -7.52 6.39
C VAL A 25 -18.29 -6.31 6.68
N PRO A 26 -19.45 -6.15 5.99
CA PRO A 26 -20.32 -4.98 6.12
C PRO A 26 -20.82 -4.69 7.54
N GLU A 27 -20.91 -5.74 8.37
CA GLU A 27 -21.33 -5.64 9.79
C GLU A 27 -20.25 -4.96 10.67
N ALA A 28 -18.98 -5.02 10.27
CA ALA A 28 -17.84 -4.54 11.05
C ALA A 28 -17.24 -3.24 10.52
N THR A 29 -17.60 -2.79 9.31
CA THR A 29 -17.00 -1.62 8.68
C THR A 29 -18.00 -0.64 8.11
N ASN A 30 -17.55 0.62 7.92
CA ASN A 30 -18.30 1.66 7.23
C ASN A 30 -17.82 1.86 5.78
N VAL A 31 -17.49 0.78 5.09
CA VAL A 31 -17.17 0.83 3.66
C VAL A 31 -18.45 1.03 2.86
N ASP A 32 -18.48 2.00 1.95
CA ASP A 32 -19.61 2.25 1.05
C ASP A 32 -19.76 1.14 0.01
N ASN A 33 -20.96 0.98 -0.53
CA ASN A 33 -21.30 -0.14 -1.39
C ASN A 33 -20.46 -0.19 -2.68
N ASP A 34 -20.16 0.97 -3.29
CA ASP A 34 -19.37 1.01 -4.54
C ASP A 34 -17.92 0.57 -4.28
N THR A 35 -17.33 1.05 -3.18
CA THR A 35 -15.99 0.62 -2.77
C THR A 35 -15.96 -0.86 -2.40
N LEU A 36 -16.99 -1.34 -1.69
CA LEU A 36 -17.11 -2.76 -1.32
C LEU A 36 -17.12 -3.66 -2.57
N GLN A 37 -17.98 -3.37 -3.55
CA GLN A 37 -18.05 -4.12 -4.81
C GLN A 37 -16.71 -4.13 -5.56
N GLN A 38 -15.99 -3.02 -5.57
CA GLN A 38 -14.67 -2.96 -6.19
C GLN A 38 -13.64 -3.81 -5.46
N LEU A 39 -13.68 -3.85 -4.12
CA LEU A 39 -12.79 -4.71 -3.32
C LEU A 39 -13.10 -6.21 -3.48
N GLU A 40 -14.36 -6.59 -3.67
CA GLU A 40 -14.78 -7.98 -3.95
C GLU A 40 -14.21 -8.52 -5.28
N CYS A 41 -13.97 -7.63 -6.24
CA CYS A 41 -13.43 -7.96 -7.56
C CYS A 41 -11.94 -7.64 -7.69
N ALA A 42 -11.27 -7.20 -6.63
CA ALA A 42 -9.89 -6.75 -6.68
C ALA A 42 -8.92 -7.93 -6.83
N GLU A 43 -7.97 -7.79 -7.72
CA GLU A 43 -6.89 -8.74 -7.94
C GLU A 43 -5.59 -8.25 -7.27
N ASN A 44 -4.60 -9.12 -7.16
CA ASN A 44 -3.33 -8.80 -6.48
C ASN A 44 -2.63 -7.58 -7.09
N ASP A 45 -2.69 -7.42 -8.40
CA ASP A 45 -2.08 -6.30 -9.12
C ASP A 45 -2.80 -4.96 -8.94
N ASP A 46 -3.98 -4.95 -8.31
CA ASP A 46 -4.70 -3.72 -7.98
C ASP A 46 -4.15 -3.03 -6.72
N PHE A 47 -3.30 -3.71 -5.96
CA PHE A 47 -2.70 -3.17 -4.74
C PHE A 47 -1.27 -2.72 -4.97
N TYR A 48 -0.87 -1.62 -4.34
CA TYR A 48 0.50 -1.13 -4.39
C TYR A 48 0.83 -0.25 -3.18
N LEU A 49 2.11 -0.18 -2.83
CA LEU A 49 2.58 0.74 -1.80
C LEU A 49 2.82 2.12 -2.39
N SER A 50 2.36 3.16 -1.72
CA SER A 50 2.55 4.55 -2.15
C SER A 50 3.10 5.43 -1.02
N ASN A 51 3.65 6.58 -1.41
CA ASN A 51 4.05 7.66 -0.50
C ASN A 51 2.90 8.64 -0.22
N SER A 52 1.64 8.21 -0.33
CA SER A 52 0.47 9.07 -0.11
C SER A 52 0.37 9.56 1.34
N SER A 53 0.89 8.79 2.30
CA SER A 53 0.91 9.24 3.69
C SER A 53 1.96 10.34 3.91
N PRO A 54 1.56 11.55 4.31
CA PRO A 54 2.48 12.63 4.62
C PRO A 54 3.26 12.42 5.93
N LEU A 55 2.98 11.35 6.66
CA LEU A 55 3.68 10.96 7.90
C LEU A 55 4.93 10.13 7.64
N GLY A 56 5.28 9.86 6.37
CA GLY A 56 6.45 9.08 5.99
C GLY A 56 6.28 7.56 6.17
N ILE A 57 5.06 7.10 6.42
CA ILE A 57 4.69 5.68 6.47
C ILE A 57 4.18 5.28 5.10
N LEU A 58 4.58 4.11 4.60
CA LEU A 58 4.06 3.57 3.35
C LEU A 58 2.55 3.28 3.50
N PHE A 59 1.80 3.62 2.47
CA PHE A 59 0.36 3.49 2.42
C PHE A 59 -0.02 2.44 1.37
N ASN A 60 -0.77 1.41 1.77
CA ASN A 60 -1.35 0.48 0.82
C ASN A 60 -2.45 1.18 0.03
N SER A 61 -2.24 1.35 -1.26
CA SER A 61 -3.19 1.97 -2.17
C SER A 61 -3.92 0.93 -3.01
N PHE A 62 -5.16 1.24 -3.36
CA PHE A 62 -6.02 0.42 -4.22
C PHE A 62 -6.34 1.19 -5.50
N LYS A 63 -5.84 0.71 -6.65
CA LYS A 63 -5.98 1.37 -7.97
C LYS A 63 -7.44 1.59 -8.37
N GLY A 64 -8.35 0.70 -7.95
CA GLY A 64 -9.78 0.80 -8.22
C GLY A 64 -10.49 1.93 -7.49
N SER A 65 -9.91 2.53 -6.44
CA SER A 65 -10.58 3.51 -5.61
C SER A 65 -10.94 4.79 -6.36
N SER A 66 -12.05 5.43 -5.98
CA SER A 66 -12.47 6.69 -6.59
C SER A 66 -11.50 7.85 -6.30
N GLY A 67 -10.71 7.77 -5.24
CA GLY A 67 -9.63 8.70 -4.93
C GLY A 67 -8.51 8.67 -5.96
N GLU A 68 -8.10 7.47 -6.39
CA GLU A 68 -7.14 7.26 -7.46
C GLU A 68 -7.65 7.79 -8.80
N LYS A 69 -8.89 7.44 -9.16
CA LYS A 69 -9.55 7.93 -10.38
C LYS A 69 -9.60 9.47 -10.43
N LEU A 70 -9.95 10.10 -9.31
CA LEU A 70 -9.96 11.57 -9.20
C LEU A 70 -8.57 12.19 -9.31
N ARG A 71 -7.52 11.54 -8.75
CA ARG A 71 -6.12 11.95 -8.94
C ARG A 71 -5.77 11.95 -10.43
N ASP A 72 -6.06 10.87 -11.13
CA ASP A 72 -5.73 10.72 -12.55
C ASP A 72 -6.48 11.72 -13.43
N GLU A 73 -7.74 11.99 -13.13
CA GLU A 73 -8.50 13.06 -13.81
C GLU A 73 -7.85 14.44 -13.61
N ARG A 74 -7.38 14.75 -12.39
CA ARG A 74 -6.70 16.03 -12.11
C ARG A 74 -5.38 16.13 -12.88
N ILE A 75 -4.65 15.02 -12.98
CA ILE A 75 -3.41 14.94 -13.77
C ILE A 75 -3.71 15.17 -15.25
N LYS A 76 -4.71 14.49 -15.82
CA LYS A 76 -5.16 14.67 -17.23
C LYS A 76 -5.60 16.11 -17.52
N LYS A 77 -6.26 16.78 -16.58
CA LYS A 77 -6.66 18.20 -16.67
C LYS A 77 -5.50 19.18 -16.46
N GLY A 78 -4.24 18.72 -16.33
CA GLY A 78 -3.07 19.57 -16.08
C GLY A 78 -3.03 20.26 -14.71
N ARG A 79 -3.86 19.82 -13.75
CA ARG A 79 -3.98 20.40 -12.40
C ARG A 79 -3.83 19.32 -11.33
N PRO A 80 -2.67 18.65 -11.22
CA PRO A 80 -2.45 17.59 -10.25
C PRO A 80 -2.60 18.10 -8.80
N GLY A 81 -2.87 17.19 -7.90
CA GLY A 81 -2.99 17.44 -6.47
C GLY A 81 -4.38 17.91 -6.00
N SER A 82 -4.58 17.81 -4.70
CA SER A 82 -5.80 18.15 -3.99
C SER A 82 -5.82 19.65 -3.60
N PRO A 83 -6.99 20.31 -3.52
CA PRO A 83 -7.12 21.65 -2.94
C PRO A 83 -6.70 21.72 -1.46
N CYS A 84 -6.65 20.60 -0.74
CA CYS A 84 -6.22 20.50 0.66
C CYS A 84 -7.07 21.36 1.63
N THR A 85 -8.38 21.16 1.61
CA THR A 85 -9.36 21.96 2.39
C THR A 85 -9.31 21.61 3.88
N LYS A 86 -9.17 20.34 4.25
CA LYS A 86 -9.17 19.87 5.66
C LYS A 86 -7.87 20.17 6.41
N LYS A 87 -6.71 20.06 5.75
CA LYS A 87 -5.37 20.31 6.32
C LYS A 87 -5.01 19.46 7.56
N TYR A 88 -5.58 18.27 7.71
CA TYR A 88 -5.29 17.42 8.89
C TYR A 88 -3.90 16.77 8.85
N LEU A 89 -3.38 16.50 7.66
CA LEU A 89 -2.10 15.80 7.43
C LEU A 89 -1.07 16.71 6.76
N VAL A 90 -0.95 17.95 7.22
CA VAL A 90 0.06 18.90 6.74
C VAL A 90 1.33 18.75 7.57
N SER A 91 2.46 18.40 6.92
CA SER A 91 3.73 18.13 7.63
C SER A 91 4.97 18.60 6.89
N ASN A 92 4.86 18.93 5.58
CA ASN A 92 6.02 19.23 4.75
C ASN A 92 6.31 20.74 4.72
N THR A 93 7.55 21.12 5.05
CA THR A 93 8.05 22.51 5.10
C THR A 93 9.12 22.80 4.04
N GLU A 94 9.29 21.92 3.04
CA GLU A 94 10.33 22.08 1.99
C GLU A 94 10.24 23.41 1.24
N PHE A 95 9.03 23.89 0.98
CA PHE A 95 8.80 25.10 0.15
C PHE A 95 8.17 26.25 0.90
N THR A 96 7.65 26.03 2.09
CA THR A 96 6.87 27.04 2.82
C THR A 96 7.17 26.97 4.31
N LYS A 97 7.19 28.14 4.99
CA LYS A 97 7.33 28.20 6.44
C LYS A 97 6.19 27.46 7.15
N GLU A 98 4.97 27.69 6.71
CA GLU A 98 3.81 26.93 7.18
C GLU A 98 3.78 25.56 6.47
N PRO A 99 3.56 24.46 7.21
CA PRO A 99 3.56 23.13 6.61
C PRO A 99 2.43 22.95 5.60
N ILE A 100 2.72 22.22 4.53
CA ILE A 100 1.77 21.81 3.49
C ILE A 100 1.78 20.30 3.28
N CYS A 101 0.73 19.74 2.71
CA CYS A 101 0.63 18.32 2.44
C CYS A 101 1.25 17.99 1.07
N THR A 102 1.99 16.89 0.97
CA THR A 102 2.59 16.41 -0.29
C THR A 102 1.55 16.07 -1.36
N ALA A 103 0.34 15.65 -0.98
CA ALA A 103 -0.79 15.45 -1.90
C ALA A 103 -1.49 16.75 -2.32
N SER A 104 -1.06 17.92 -1.80
CA SER A 104 -1.68 19.20 -2.14
C SER A 104 -1.24 19.71 -3.51
N ARG A 105 -2.16 20.40 -4.20
CA ARG A 105 -1.84 21.09 -5.46
C ARG A 105 -0.69 22.07 -5.31
N LYS A 106 -0.61 22.76 -4.17
CA LYS A 106 0.49 23.70 -3.89
C LYS A 106 1.85 23.02 -3.86
N TYR A 107 1.96 21.92 -3.09
CA TYR A 107 3.22 21.17 -3.02
C TYR A 107 3.60 20.59 -4.37
N GLN A 108 2.67 19.87 -5.02
CA GLN A 108 2.95 19.21 -6.30
C GLN A 108 3.36 20.22 -7.38
N HIS A 109 2.72 21.38 -7.43
CA HIS A 109 3.13 22.44 -8.34
C HIS A 109 4.57 22.92 -8.08
N LEU A 110 4.89 23.27 -6.84
CA LEU A 110 6.24 23.75 -6.47
C LEU A 110 7.32 22.70 -6.73
N LYS A 111 7.04 21.44 -6.38
CA LYS A 111 7.98 20.34 -6.61
C LYS A 111 8.21 20.05 -8.09
N ILE A 112 7.16 20.09 -8.91
CA ILE A 112 7.29 19.94 -10.36
C ILE A 112 8.08 21.11 -10.95
N GLN A 113 7.89 22.35 -10.49
CA GLN A 113 8.71 23.48 -10.94
C GLN A 113 10.19 23.27 -10.55
N GLN A 114 10.48 22.88 -9.32
CA GLN A 114 11.84 22.55 -8.90
C GLN A 114 12.48 21.45 -9.78
N LEU A 115 11.71 20.37 -10.10
CA LEU A 115 12.24 19.32 -10.98
C LEU A 115 12.54 19.81 -12.40
N LYS A 116 11.82 20.81 -12.89
CA LYS A 116 12.09 21.43 -14.21
C LYS A 116 13.37 22.28 -14.22
N THR A 117 13.84 22.78 -13.08
CA THR A 117 15.11 23.50 -12.99
C THR A 117 16.34 22.58 -12.99
N LEU A 118 16.12 21.28 -12.73
CA LEU A 118 17.14 20.27 -12.93
C LEU A 118 17.28 20.04 -14.44
N ASP A 119 18.49 20.08 -14.96
CA ASP A 119 18.77 19.89 -16.41
C ASP A 119 18.59 18.41 -16.82
N LEU A 120 17.36 17.92 -16.66
CA LEU A 120 16.95 16.56 -17.00
C LEU A 120 16.32 16.53 -18.38
N THR A 121 16.68 15.53 -19.19
CA THR A 121 15.95 15.26 -20.43
C THR A 121 14.47 14.98 -20.15
N ALA A 122 13.61 15.18 -21.13
CA ALA A 122 12.16 14.90 -20.99
C ALA A 122 11.89 13.46 -20.52
N ALA A 123 12.63 12.48 -21.03
CA ALA A 123 12.54 11.09 -20.61
C ALA A 123 13.02 10.89 -19.15
N ALA A 124 14.10 11.57 -18.75
CA ALA A 124 14.65 11.48 -17.40
C ALA A 124 13.74 12.12 -16.33
N SER A 125 12.93 13.10 -16.68
CA SER A 125 12.03 13.79 -15.76
C SER A 125 10.70 13.05 -15.49
N GLN A 126 10.33 12.04 -16.29
CA GLN A 126 9.03 11.37 -16.19
C GLN A 126 8.81 10.67 -14.85
N ALA A 127 9.75 9.83 -14.40
CA ALA A 127 9.61 9.09 -13.14
C ALA A 127 9.54 10.00 -11.90
N PRO A 128 10.42 11.01 -11.72
CA PRO A 128 10.32 11.98 -10.63
C PRO A 128 9.00 12.76 -10.64
N VAL A 129 8.54 13.21 -11.80
CA VAL A 129 7.28 13.95 -11.92
C VAL A 129 6.07 13.07 -11.65
N ALA A 130 6.09 11.80 -12.07
CA ALA A 130 5.05 10.82 -11.75
C ALA A 130 4.98 10.58 -10.24
N ALA A 131 6.12 10.37 -9.57
CA ALA A 131 6.19 10.17 -8.13
C ALA A 131 5.65 11.37 -7.32
N VAL A 132 5.87 12.60 -7.81
CA VAL A 132 5.30 13.81 -7.18
C VAL A 132 3.78 13.85 -7.30
N LYS A 133 3.21 13.32 -8.38
CA LYS A 133 1.77 13.31 -8.65
C LYS A 133 1.04 12.12 -8.01
N ASP A 134 1.76 11.10 -7.57
CA ASP A 134 1.21 9.85 -7.03
C ASP A 134 0.35 10.05 -5.76
N PRO A 135 0.73 10.89 -4.77
CA PRO A 135 -0.03 11.01 -3.53
C PRO A 135 -1.46 11.50 -3.72
N VAL A 136 -2.41 10.77 -3.11
CA VAL A 136 -3.84 11.13 -3.03
C VAL A 136 -4.17 11.84 -1.71
N CYS A 137 -5.30 12.54 -1.65
CA CYS A 137 -5.73 13.22 -0.44
C CYS A 137 -6.35 12.23 0.56
N LEU A 138 -5.61 11.87 1.63
CA LEU A 138 -6.09 10.98 2.67
C LEU A 138 -7.02 11.65 3.68
N CYS A 139 -6.88 12.97 3.93
CA CYS A 139 -7.72 13.70 4.89
C CYS A 139 -9.23 13.64 4.57
N GLU A 140 -9.58 13.67 3.29
CA GLU A 140 -10.95 13.54 2.82
C GLU A 140 -11.26 12.09 2.45
N GLY A 141 -10.33 11.44 1.75
CA GLY A 141 -10.56 10.12 1.16
C GLY A 141 -10.82 9.02 2.18
N LEU A 142 -10.08 8.99 3.30
CA LEU A 142 -10.25 7.93 4.31
C LEU A 142 -11.59 7.98 5.05
N VAL A 143 -12.21 9.16 5.16
CA VAL A 143 -13.52 9.30 5.81
C VAL A 143 -14.67 9.30 4.81
N ALA A 144 -14.40 9.50 3.52
CA ALA A 144 -15.41 9.62 2.49
C ALA A 144 -16.32 8.40 2.41
N SER A 145 -15.74 7.20 2.52
CA SER A 145 -16.49 5.94 2.49
C SER A 145 -17.54 5.88 3.61
N ALA A 146 -17.13 6.20 4.85
CA ALA A 146 -18.06 6.23 5.99
C ALA A 146 -19.16 7.31 5.81
N TYR A 147 -18.83 8.44 5.24
CA TYR A 147 -19.83 9.51 4.96
C TYR A 147 -20.83 9.07 3.89
N LEU A 148 -20.38 8.37 2.86
CA LEU A 148 -21.24 7.81 1.82
C LEU A 148 -22.14 6.72 2.38
N LYS A 149 -21.57 5.77 3.14
CA LYS A 149 -22.31 4.66 3.75
C LYS A 149 -23.45 5.13 4.65
N ASN A 150 -23.22 6.18 5.42
CA ASN A 150 -24.17 6.71 6.39
C ASN A 150 -24.96 7.93 5.90
N GLU A 151 -24.83 8.30 4.62
CA GLU A 151 -25.56 9.42 4.00
C GLU A 151 -25.36 10.78 4.70
N ILE A 152 -24.19 11.02 5.33
CA ILE A 152 -23.87 12.22 6.11
C ILE A 152 -22.90 13.18 5.39
N SER A 153 -22.65 12.97 4.10
CA SER A 153 -21.76 13.83 3.31
C SER A 153 -22.29 15.26 3.21
N LYS A 154 -21.43 16.25 3.50
CA LYS A 154 -21.78 17.66 3.32
C LYS A 154 -21.74 18.07 1.84
N PRO A 155 -22.52 19.06 1.41
CA PRO A 155 -22.69 19.42 -0.01
C PRO A 155 -21.41 19.79 -0.76
N LYS A 156 -20.37 20.25 -0.07
CA LYS A 156 -19.08 20.67 -0.68
C LYS A 156 -17.92 19.72 -0.38
N GLU A 157 -18.17 18.61 0.28
CA GLU A 157 -17.13 17.64 0.58
C GLU A 157 -16.80 16.77 -0.63
N ASN A 158 -15.53 16.43 -0.76
CA ASN A 158 -15.06 15.49 -1.76
C ASN A 158 -15.57 14.08 -1.39
N LYS A 159 -16.25 13.42 -2.31
CA LYS A 159 -16.79 12.08 -2.15
C LYS A 159 -15.83 10.97 -2.64
N ALA A 160 -14.66 11.33 -3.13
CA ALA A 160 -13.70 10.37 -3.63
C ALA A 160 -13.05 9.62 -2.46
N VAL A 161 -13.20 8.31 -2.45
CA VAL A 161 -12.75 7.41 -1.40
C VAL A 161 -11.28 7.04 -1.60
N SER A 162 -10.50 7.14 -0.53
CA SER A 162 -9.19 6.50 -0.39
C SER A 162 -9.31 5.38 0.64
N ILE A 163 -8.74 4.22 0.34
CA ILE A 163 -8.77 3.06 1.22
C ILE A 163 -7.38 2.44 1.30
N CYS A 164 -7.03 1.84 2.44
CA CYS A 164 -5.73 1.24 2.71
C CYS A 164 -5.87 -0.28 2.96
N PRO A 165 -6.18 -1.07 1.94
CA PRO A 165 -6.30 -2.51 2.06
C PRO A 165 -4.92 -3.17 2.00
N GLY A 166 -4.67 -4.18 2.81
CA GLY A 166 -3.51 -5.04 2.61
C GLY A 166 -3.69 -5.92 1.36
N PRO A 167 -2.59 -6.35 0.71
CA PRO A 167 -2.64 -7.07 -0.57
C PRO A 167 -3.32 -8.42 -0.47
N ASN A 168 -3.34 -9.02 0.71
CA ASN A 168 -3.97 -10.31 0.95
C ASN A 168 -5.50 -10.29 0.84
N LEU A 169 -6.11 -9.10 0.75
CA LEU A 169 -7.53 -8.96 0.48
C LEU A 169 -7.91 -9.49 -0.90
N ALA A 170 -7.04 -9.43 -1.89
CA ALA A 170 -7.25 -9.94 -3.24
C ALA A 170 -7.68 -11.41 -3.35
N TYR A 171 -7.46 -12.18 -2.31
CA TYR A 171 -7.83 -13.61 -2.29
C TYR A 171 -9.24 -13.88 -1.77
N PHE A 172 -9.93 -12.83 -1.32
CA PHE A 172 -11.32 -12.90 -0.89
C PHE A 172 -12.22 -12.35 -2.00
N SER A 173 -13.23 -13.10 -2.43
CA SER A 173 -13.98 -12.86 -3.66
C SER A 173 -15.42 -12.35 -3.45
N ARG A 174 -15.81 -12.04 -2.23
CA ARG A 174 -17.15 -11.56 -1.88
C ARG A 174 -17.16 -10.88 -0.52
N SER A 175 -18.29 -10.30 -0.14
CA SER A 175 -18.55 -9.94 1.25
C SER A 175 -18.79 -11.21 2.11
N TYR A 176 -18.40 -11.10 3.35
CA TYR A 176 -18.52 -12.15 4.37
C TYR A 176 -19.25 -11.62 5.59
N SER A 177 -19.94 -12.52 6.32
CA SER A 177 -20.46 -12.17 7.63
C SER A 177 -19.34 -12.06 8.66
N LEU A 178 -19.62 -11.36 9.75
CA LEU A 178 -18.68 -11.24 10.87
C LEU A 178 -18.32 -12.62 11.43
N ASP A 179 -19.29 -13.51 11.56
CA ASP A 179 -19.10 -14.88 12.04
C ASP A 179 -18.21 -15.71 11.10
N GLU A 180 -18.43 -15.66 9.79
CA GLU A 180 -17.57 -16.32 8.80
C GLU A 180 -16.11 -15.85 8.91
N MET A 181 -15.89 -14.55 8.99
CA MET A 181 -14.53 -14.01 9.05
C MET A 181 -13.81 -14.37 10.36
N ILE A 182 -14.50 -14.31 11.49
CA ILE A 182 -13.97 -14.72 12.79
C ILE A 182 -13.62 -16.22 12.77
N ASN A 183 -14.55 -17.06 12.31
CA ASN A 183 -14.33 -18.51 12.22
C ASN A 183 -13.16 -18.87 11.28
N HIS A 184 -12.96 -18.12 10.19
CA HIS A 184 -11.80 -18.27 9.31
C HIS A 184 -10.48 -17.93 10.02
N ILE A 185 -10.42 -16.82 10.76
CA ILE A 185 -9.20 -16.40 11.47
C ILE A 185 -8.80 -17.42 12.52
N TYR A 186 -9.78 -17.95 13.28
CA TYR A 186 -9.55 -18.96 14.31
C TYR A 186 -9.45 -20.40 13.77
N GLY A 187 -9.72 -20.63 12.48
CA GLY A 187 -9.52 -21.91 11.82
C GLY A 187 -10.65 -22.92 11.93
N THR A 188 -11.84 -22.49 12.40
CA THR A 188 -13.04 -23.34 12.43
C THR A 188 -13.54 -23.60 11.01
N ILE A 189 -13.42 -22.63 10.11
CA ILE A 189 -13.68 -22.75 8.68
C ILE A 189 -12.49 -22.22 7.88
N ASP A 190 -12.42 -22.57 6.59
CA ASP A 190 -11.43 -22.03 5.66
C ASP A 190 -12.14 -21.39 4.46
N LEU A 191 -12.25 -20.04 4.48
CA LEU A 191 -12.86 -19.26 3.41
C LEU A 191 -12.00 -19.23 2.13
N LEU A 192 -10.72 -19.56 2.23
CA LEU A 192 -9.76 -19.57 1.12
C LEU A 192 -9.42 -21.00 0.66
N LYS A 193 -10.26 -21.98 1.02
CA LYS A 193 -10.04 -23.37 0.60
C LYS A 193 -10.00 -23.49 -0.92
N GLY A 194 -8.89 -24.02 -1.42
CA GLY A 194 -8.67 -24.18 -2.87
C GLY A 194 -8.20 -22.90 -3.60
N VAL A 195 -8.05 -21.78 -2.91
CA VAL A 195 -7.47 -20.56 -3.48
C VAL A 195 -5.93 -20.67 -3.42
N ALA A 196 -5.30 -20.62 -4.59
CA ALA A 196 -3.85 -20.55 -4.69
C ALA A 196 -3.38 -19.14 -4.30
N ARG A 197 -2.61 -19.02 -3.23
CA ARG A 197 -2.05 -17.75 -2.77
C ARG A 197 -0.67 -17.92 -2.14
N PRO A 198 0.21 -16.92 -2.24
CA PRO A 198 1.45 -16.93 -1.48
C PRO A 198 1.16 -16.82 0.03
N HIS A 199 2.15 -17.16 0.84
CA HIS A 199 2.13 -16.81 2.27
C HIS A 199 2.03 -15.28 2.44
N ILE A 200 1.35 -14.80 3.49
CA ILE A 200 1.10 -13.36 3.66
C ILE A 200 2.41 -12.54 3.64
N PHE A 201 3.49 -13.06 4.22
CA PHE A 201 4.79 -12.38 4.24
C PHE A 201 5.43 -12.28 2.85
N ILE A 202 5.22 -13.28 1.99
CA ILE A 202 5.68 -13.25 0.60
C ILE A 202 4.92 -12.20 -0.20
N ASN A 203 3.61 -12.12 0.00
CA ASN A 203 2.79 -11.13 -0.69
C ASN A 203 3.18 -9.70 -0.30
N GLU A 204 3.38 -9.44 0.98
CA GLU A 204 3.89 -8.16 1.49
C GLU A 204 5.31 -7.88 0.96
N LEU A 205 6.21 -8.87 0.97
CA LEU A 205 7.58 -8.72 0.45
C LEU A 205 7.58 -8.30 -1.01
N ASN A 206 6.73 -8.89 -1.85
CA ASN A 206 6.61 -8.53 -3.25
C ASN A 206 6.22 -7.05 -3.44
N LEU A 207 5.25 -6.55 -2.65
CA LEU A 207 4.90 -5.12 -2.67
C LEU A 207 6.06 -4.21 -2.28
N TYR A 208 6.87 -4.61 -1.29
CA TYR A 208 8.06 -3.84 -0.89
C TYR A 208 9.13 -3.85 -1.99
N ILE A 209 9.35 -4.96 -2.69
CA ILE A 209 10.28 -5.04 -3.80
C ILE A 209 9.81 -4.16 -4.97
N ASP A 210 8.53 -4.20 -5.32
CA ASP A 210 7.96 -3.36 -6.37
C ASP A 210 8.00 -1.86 -6.01
N TYR A 211 7.77 -1.53 -4.75
CA TYR A 211 7.98 -0.17 -4.24
C TYR A 211 9.45 0.26 -4.39
N PHE A 212 10.38 -0.59 -3.99
CA PHE A 212 11.83 -0.32 -4.10
C PHE A 212 12.24 -0.05 -5.55
N GLN A 213 11.76 -0.84 -6.51
CA GLN A 213 12.02 -0.63 -7.94
C GLN A 213 11.56 0.74 -8.42
N ARG A 214 10.34 1.17 -8.03
CA ARG A 214 9.81 2.50 -8.40
C ARG A 214 10.61 3.64 -7.78
N GLU A 215 10.97 3.50 -6.51
CA GLU A 215 11.78 4.50 -5.82
C GLU A 215 13.19 4.61 -6.39
N LEU A 216 13.79 3.50 -6.82
CA LEU A 216 15.07 3.49 -7.51
C LEU A 216 14.99 4.20 -8.86
N ALA A 217 13.93 3.98 -9.63
CA ALA A 217 13.70 4.67 -10.90
C ALA A 217 13.63 6.20 -10.73
N VAL A 218 13.13 6.68 -9.60
CA VAL A 218 13.16 8.10 -9.23
C VAL A 218 14.57 8.53 -8.85
N TYR A 219 15.28 7.73 -8.04
CA TYR A 219 16.64 8.05 -7.57
C TYR A 219 17.64 8.20 -8.72
N VAL A 220 17.71 7.24 -9.64
CA VAL A 220 18.68 7.29 -10.77
C VAL A 220 18.49 8.51 -11.68
N ARG A 221 17.37 9.21 -11.58
CA ARG A 221 17.06 10.44 -12.31
C ARG A 221 17.40 11.70 -11.53
N THR A 222 17.48 11.63 -10.20
CA THR A 222 17.67 12.79 -9.32
C THR A 222 18.99 12.77 -8.56
N LEU A 223 19.65 11.62 -8.45
CA LEU A 223 20.94 11.39 -7.77
C LEU A 223 21.03 12.06 -6.39
N ASN A 224 19.97 11.95 -5.59
CA ASN A 224 19.89 12.58 -4.28
C ASN A 224 20.52 11.69 -3.19
N ASP A 225 21.55 12.18 -2.49
CA ASP A 225 22.29 11.42 -1.46
C ASP A 225 21.42 10.91 -0.32
N LYS A 226 20.45 11.70 0.14
CA LYS A 226 19.51 11.26 1.19
C LYS A 226 18.66 10.09 0.70
N LYS A 227 18.21 10.15 -0.55
CA LYS A 227 17.45 9.07 -1.18
C LYS A 227 18.30 7.82 -1.38
N HIS A 228 19.57 8.00 -1.79
CA HIS A 228 20.52 6.88 -1.90
C HIS A 228 20.67 6.14 -0.57
N LYS A 229 21.00 6.85 0.51
CA LYS A 229 21.12 6.24 1.85
C LYS A 229 19.84 5.52 2.29
N TYR A 230 18.68 6.08 1.99
CA TYR A 230 17.40 5.44 2.25
C TYR A 230 17.26 4.12 1.49
N LEU A 231 17.54 4.11 0.18
CA LEU A 231 17.40 2.92 -0.66
C LEU A 231 18.39 1.81 -0.27
N VAL A 232 19.65 2.17 0.03
CA VAL A 232 20.65 1.20 0.51
C VAL A 232 20.18 0.55 1.81
N LYS A 233 19.71 1.36 2.78
CA LYS A 233 19.18 0.82 4.03
C LYS A 233 17.94 -0.04 3.80
N PHE A 234 17.01 0.41 2.97
CA PHE A 234 15.78 -0.30 2.68
C PHE A 234 16.06 -1.67 2.04
N LYS A 235 16.99 -1.75 1.07
CA LYS A 235 17.43 -3.02 0.49
C LYS A 235 18.04 -3.95 1.54
N ALA A 236 18.93 -3.45 2.39
CA ALA A 236 19.58 -4.23 3.44
C ALA A 236 18.55 -4.81 4.43
N GLU A 237 17.52 -4.04 4.80
CA GLU A 237 16.43 -4.52 5.66
C GLU A 237 15.62 -5.64 4.98
N LEU A 238 15.31 -5.51 3.70
CA LEU A 238 14.61 -6.57 2.96
C LEU A 238 15.47 -7.85 2.85
N GLN A 239 16.77 -7.72 2.54
CA GLN A 239 17.69 -8.85 2.50
C GLN A 239 17.80 -9.56 3.85
N SER A 240 17.90 -8.78 4.94
CA SER A 240 17.90 -9.30 6.30
C SER A 240 16.62 -10.06 6.64
N GLY A 241 15.47 -9.51 6.26
CA GLY A 241 14.17 -10.17 6.44
C GLY A 241 14.06 -11.49 5.66
N ILE A 242 14.49 -11.50 4.39
CA ILE A 242 14.52 -12.72 3.58
C ILE A 242 15.39 -13.80 4.23
N ALA A 243 16.64 -13.46 4.58
CA ALA A 243 17.57 -14.39 5.22
C ALA A 243 17.02 -14.93 6.55
N TYR A 244 16.36 -14.08 7.34
CA TYR A 244 15.70 -14.48 8.58
C TYR A 244 14.61 -15.54 8.33
N TYR A 245 13.72 -15.33 7.38
CA TYR A 245 12.66 -16.28 7.08
C TYR A 245 13.14 -17.54 6.37
N GLN A 246 14.20 -17.47 5.55
CA GLN A 246 14.85 -18.65 4.99
C GLN A 246 15.43 -19.57 6.08
N GLN A 247 15.94 -19.01 7.17
CA GLN A 247 16.43 -19.77 8.32
C GLN A 247 15.31 -20.26 9.24
N LEU A 248 14.27 -19.46 9.42
CA LEU A 248 13.18 -19.74 10.35
C LEU A 248 12.23 -20.83 9.85
N PHE A 249 11.73 -20.71 8.62
CA PHE A 249 10.70 -21.63 8.13
C PHE A 249 11.08 -23.10 8.16
N PRO A 250 12.33 -23.52 7.86
CA PRO A 250 12.75 -24.92 8.02
C PRO A 250 12.67 -25.46 9.43
N GLN A 251 12.69 -24.59 10.46
CA GLN A 251 12.63 -24.98 11.86
C GLN A 251 11.20 -25.14 12.38
N LEU A 252 10.22 -24.66 11.60
CA LEU A 252 8.80 -24.74 11.98
C LEU A 252 8.24 -26.11 11.59
N ALA A 253 7.64 -26.79 12.55
CA ALA A 253 6.90 -28.04 12.29
C ALA A 253 5.66 -27.71 11.42
N GLY A 254 5.64 -28.14 10.17
CA GLY A 254 4.55 -27.84 9.25
C GLY A 254 4.51 -28.79 8.05
N GLN A 255 3.56 -28.55 7.14
CA GLN A 255 3.40 -29.32 5.91
C GLN A 255 4.61 -29.09 4.99
N LYS A 256 5.40 -30.14 4.73
CA LYS A 256 6.63 -30.07 3.95
C LYS A 256 6.47 -29.40 2.57
N GLN A 257 5.35 -29.65 1.90
CA GLN A 257 5.08 -29.06 0.58
C GLN A 257 4.91 -27.54 0.65
N LYS A 258 4.10 -27.02 1.55
CA LYS A 258 3.95 -25.57 1.75
C LYS A 258 5.27 -24.88 2.12
N LEU A 259 6.13 -25.58 2.88
CA LEU A 259 7.44 -25.08 3.24
C LEU A 259 8.36 -24.94 2.02
N ALA A 260 8.39 -25.94 1.14
CA ALA A 260 9.18 -25.87 -0.09
C ALA A 260 8.75 -24.71 -0.98
N ASP A 261 7.46 -24.52 -1.17
CA ASP A 261 6.87 -23.42 -1.96
C ASP A 261 7.24 -22.03 -1.37
N ILE A 262 7.20 -21.89 -0.05
CA ILE A 262 7.58 -20.64 0.63
C ILE A 262 9.08 -20.35 0.44
N LEU A 263 9.93 -21.35 0.61
CA LEU A 263 11.39 -21.18 0.44
C LEU A 263 11.75 -20.85 -1.00
N GLU A 264 11.12 -21.49 -1.98
CA GLU A 264 11.29 -21.16 -3.39
C GLU A 264 10.90 -19.70 -3.67
N GLN A 265 9.75 -19.25 -3.18
CA GLN A 265 9.29 -17.86 -3.34
C GLN A 265 10.24 -16.85 -2.66
N LEU A 266 10.82 -17.19 -1.50
CA LEU A 266 11.83 -16.35 -0.85
C LEU A 266 13.13 -16.28 -1.69
N CYS A 267 13.59 -17.36 -2.29
CA CYS A 267 14.75 -17.37 -3.17
C CYS A 267 14.49 -16.49 -4.42
N LEU A 268 13.34 -16.64 -5.06
CA LEU A 268 12.96 -15.82 -6.21
C LEU A 268 12.85 -14.32 -5.86
N ALA A 269 12.33 -13.99 -4.69
CA ALA A 269 12.27 -12.62 -4.20
C ALA A 269 13.67 -12.04 -3.93
N GLU A 270 14.58 -12.83 -3.39
CA GLU A 270 15.99 -12.46 -3.18
C GLU A 270 16.71 -12.19 -4.50
N GLU A 271 16.57 -13.09 -5.48
CA GLU A 271 17.14 -12.92 -6.82
C GLU A 271 16.63 -11.64 -7.48
N LYS A 272 15.29 -11.40 -7.44
CA LYS A 272 14.67 -10.19 -7.95
C LYS A 272 15.24 -8.93 -7.27
N LEU A 273 15.36 -8.95 -5.93
CA LEU A 273 15.88 -7.83 -5.16
C LEU A 273 17.37 -7.56 -5.48
N ASN A 274 18.18 -8.60 -5.65
CA ASN A 274 19.60 -8.48 -5.96
C ASN A 274 19.84 -7.96 -7.37
N ALA A 275 19.00 -8.31 -8.33
CA ALA A 275 19.07 -7.83 -9.71
C ALA A 275 18.74 -6.34 -9.88
N ILE A 276 17.98 -5.74 -8.96
CA ILE A 276 17.49 -4.35 -9.09
C ILE A 276 18.59 -3.31 -8.82
N PHE A 277 19.54 -3.59 -7.93
CA PHE A 277 20.56 -2.63 -7.50
C PHE A 277 21.89 -3.37 -7.26
N PRO A 278 22.97 -3.00 -7.95
CA PRO A 278 24.28 -3.62 -7.78
C PRO A 278 24.90 -3.32 -6.41
#